data_0b78c60ab72cd60c36401f65fb66a8a4
#
_entry.id   0b78c60ab72cd60c36401f65fb66a8a4
#
_cell.length_a   1.000
_cell.length_b   1.000
_cell.length_c   1.000
_cell.angle_alpha   90.00
_cell.angle_beta   90.00
_cell.angle_gamma   90.00
#
_symmetry.space_group_name_H-M   'P 1'
#
loop_
_entity.id
_entity.type
_entity.pdbx_description
1 polymer ?
#
loop_
_entity_poly.entity_id
_entity_poly.type
_entity_poly.pdbx_seq_one_letter_code
_entity_poly.pdbx_strand_id
1 'polypeptide(L)'
;FFIATANNVAQIPRPLLDRMELIEVNSYTDNEKFHIAKEHLLKKAYEKNGLGDGTLSITDGALKAIIEGYTREAGVRELERKIGEVCRKAAKELLKEKPGKRKERHIRVTAQNLEKYLGKVKYTRDTANDADEVGIVRGLAWTSVGGETLQIEVNVMPGNGELKLTGQMGDVMKESAMTGLSYVRSVSREYKIPAEFYKKNDFHIHIPEGAVPKDGPSAGITMATAMFSAITGRKVRADVAMTGEITLRGRVLPIGGLKEKILAAGKAGIREVLVPQKNKKDVEEISGEIKSGIKICYVDKMEDVLKEALV
;
A
#
# COMPACT_ATOMS: atom_id res chain seq x y z
N PHE A 1 -25.70 24.46 -14.67
CA PHE A 1 -24.98 23.24 -14.41
C PHE A 1 -23.88 23.53 -13.38
N PHE A 2 -23.81 22.75 -12.29
CA PHE A 2 -22.84 22.95 -11.23
C PHE A 2 -21.93 21.71 -11.11
N ILE A 3 -20.62 21.92 -10.98
CA ILE A 3 -19.64 20.88 -10.70
C ILE A 3 -18.96 21.22 -9.38
N ALA A 4 -18.97 20.29 -8.44
CA ALA A 4 -18.27 20.40 -7.17
C ALA A 4 -17.23 19.29 -7.03
N THR A 5 -16.16 19.56 -6.29
CA THR A 5 -15.13 18.56 -6.00
C THR A 5 -15.00 18.37 -4.49
N ALA A 6 -14.84 17.14 -4.06
CA ALA A 6 -14.62 16.78 -2.68
C ALA A 6 -13.60 15.63 -2.60
N ASN A 7 -12.88 15.55 -1.50
CA ASN A 7 -11.95 14.47 -1.22
C ASN A 7 -12.51 13.41 -0.25
N ASN A 8 -13.69 13.66 0.34
CA ASN A 8 -14.36 12.73 1.23
C ASN A 8 -15.88 12.86 1.08
N VAL A 9 -16.50 11.86 0.49
CA VAL A 9 -17.96 11.78 0.27
C VAL A 9 -18.73 11.70 1.58
N ALA A 10 -18.17 11.06 2.60
CA ALA A 10 -18.85 10.89 3.90
C ALA A 10 -19.12 12.23 4.64
N GLN A 11 -18.43 13.31 4.27
CA GLN A 11 -18.64 14.63 4.83
C GLN A 11 -19.74 15.41 4.11
N ILE A 12 -20.27 14.92 3.01
CA ILE A 12 -21.33 15.58 2.24
C ILE A 12 -22.68 15.14 2.81
N PRO A 13 -23.57 16.11 3.15
CA PRO A 13 -24.91 15.79 3.65
C PRO A 13 -25.69 14.92 2.65
N ARG A 14 -26.34 13.87 3.15
CA ARG A 14 -27.14 12.94 2.32
C ARG A 14 -28.13 13.62 1.38
N PRO A 15 -28.91 14.66 1.80
CA PRO A 15 -29.83 15.34 0.90
C PRO A 15 -29.18 16.01 -0.33
N LEU A 16 -27.88 16.31 -0.24
CA LEU A 16 -27.12 16.82 -1.39
C LEU A 16 -26.65 15.66 -2.26
N LEU A 17 -26.15 14.57 -1.68
CA LEU A 17 -25.71 13.39 -2.41
C LEU A 17 -26.85 12.79 -3.26
N ASP A 18 -28.06 12.74 -2.73
CA ASP A 18 -29.25 12.22 -3.43
C ASP A 18 -29.62 13.02 -4.70
N ARG A 19 -29.06 14.20 -4.88
CA ARG A 19 -29.32 15.11 -6.02
C ARG A 19 -28.12 15.31 -6.92
N MET A 20 -27.01 14.63 -6.65
CA MET A 20 -25.77 14.74 -7.41
C MET A 20 -25.40 13.41 -8.06
N GLU A 21 -24.85 13.50 -9.24
CA GLU A 21 -24.12 12.40 -9.83
C GLU A 21 -22.70 12.37 -9.24
N LEU A 22 -22.32 11.23 -8.67
CA LEU A 22 -20.99 11.03 -8.10
C LEU A 22 -20.07 10.43 -9.15
N ILE A 23 -19.01 11.15 -9.48
CA ILE A 23 -17.95 10.68 -10.37
C ILE A 23 -16.68 10.48 -9.54
N GLU A 24 -16.29 9.25 -9.35
CA GLU A 24 -15.06 8.92 -8.61
C GLU A 24 -13.83 9.07 -9.50
N VAL A 25 -12.83 9.81 -8.99
CA VAL A 25 -11.52 9.95 -9.63
C VAL A 25 -10.53 9.09 -8.85
N ASN A 26 -10.19 7.95 -9.42
CA ASN A 26 -9.29 6.97 -8.81
C ASN A 26 -7.82 7.43 -8.79
N SER A 27 -7.02 6.76 -7.97
CA SER A 27 -5.56 6.91 -7.93
C SER A 27 -4.93 6.54 -9.28
N TYR A 28 -3.89 7.28 -9.67
CA TYR A 28 -3.09 6.92 -10.84
C TYR A 28 -2.08 5.81 -10.53
N THR A 29 -1.91 4.90 -11.47
CA THR A 29 -0.80 3.93 -11.48
C THR A 29 0.53 4.65 -11.74
N ASP A 30 1.66 4.01 -11.43
CA ASP A 30 2.98 4.59 -11.73
C ASP A 30 3.19 4.78 -13.23
N ASN A 31 2.59 3.90 -14.06
CA ASN A 31 2.62 4.03 -15.51
C ASN A 31 1.82 5.25 -16.00
N GLU A 32 0.60 5.44 -15.48
CA GLU A 32 -0.20 6.63 -15.79
C GLU A 32 0.51 7.92 -15.32
N LYS A 33 1.09 7.92 -14.10
CA LYS A 33 1.90 9.05 -13.59
C LYS A 33 3.09 9.35 -14.50
N PHE A 34 3.76 8.30 -15.01
CA PHE A 34 4.87 8.44 -15.93
C PHE A 34 4.45 9.11 -17.24
N HIS A 35 3.34 8.65 -17.84
CA HIS A 35 2.81 9.25 -19.08
C HIS A 35 2.35 10.69 -18.85
N ILE A 36 1.62 10.96 -17.77
CA ILE A 36 1.22 12.33 -17.41
C ILE A 36 2.46 13.23 -17.23
N ALA A 37 3.49 12.73 -16.57
CA ALA A 37 4.73 13.49 -16.39
C ALA A 37 5.42 13.79 -17.71
N LYS A 38 5.55 12.79 -18.58
CA LYS A 38 6.25 12.89 -19.86
C LYS A 38 5.53 13.79 -20.86
N GLU A 39 4.21 13.66 -20.97
CA GLU A 39 3.41 14.32 -21.98
C GLU A 39 2.99 15.75 -21.58
N HIS A 40 2.79 15.98 -20.27
CA HIS A 40 2.24 17.23 -19.78
C HIS A 40 3.13 17.99 -18.80
N LEU A 41 3.62 17.31 -17.72
CA LEU A 41 4.26 18.03 -16.62
C LEU A 41 5.66 18.54 -16.99
N LEU A 42 6.43 17.80 -17.79
CA LEU A 42 7.77 18.22 -18.22
C LEU A 42 7.70 19.51 -19.04
N LYS A 43 6.87 19.54 -20.05
CA LYS A 43 6.69 20.73 -20.91
C LYS A 43 6.33 21.95 -20.09
N LYS A 44 5.28 21.82 -19.25
CA LYS A 44 4.83 22.90 -18.35
C LYS A 44 5.93 23.36 -17.41
N ALA A 45 6.73 22.42 -16.85
CA ALA A 45 7.82 22.75 -15.93
C ALA A 45 8.97 23.46 -16.64
N TYR A 46 9.33 23.08 -17.86
CA TYR A 46 10.36 23.75 -18.66
C TYR A 46 9.94 25.17 -19.00
N GLU A 47 8.75 25.38 -19.54
CA GLU A 47 8.22 26.71 -19.84
C GLU A 47 8.21 27.62 -18.62
N LYS A 48 7.67 27.12 -17.49
CA LYS A 48 7.58 27.89 -16.24
C LYS A 48 8.93 28.31 -15.65
N ASN A 49 10.01 27.58 -15.93
CA ASN A 49 11.34 27.84 -15.42
C ASN A 49 12.30 28.45 -16.47
N GLY A 50 11.77 28.86 -17.65
CA GLY A 50 12.57 29.50 -18.70
C GLY A 50 13.63 28.58 -19.29
N LEU A 51 13.41 27.26 -19.27
CA LEU A 51 14.28 26.27 -19.86
C LEU A 51 13.80 25.98 -21.29
N GLY A 52 14.50 26.51 -22.27
CA GLY A 52 14.20 26.27 -23.70
C GLY A 52 14.60 24.86 -24.13
N ASP A 53 14.13 24.49 -25.34
CA ASP A 53 14.46 23.22 -25.97
C ASP A 53 15.99 23.04 -26.05
N GLY A 54 16.47 21.86 -25.61
CA GLY A 54 17.88 21.50 -25.66
C GLY A 54 18.73 21.93 -24.46
N THR A 55 18.17 22.66 -23.46
CA THR A 55 18.94 23.06 -22.26
C THR A 55 18.89 22.05 -21.11
N LEU A 56 17.75 21.35 -20.97
CA LEU A 56 17.53 20.31 -19.95
C LEU A 56 16.80 19.11 -20.53
N SER A 57 17.25 17.91 -20.20
CA SER A 57 16.49 16.69 -20.40
C SER A 57 16.41 15.86 -19.11
N ILE A 58 15.22 15.41 -18.79
CA ILE A 58 14.99 14.46 -17.70
C ILE A 58 14.66 13.12 -18.35
N THR A 59 15.50 12.10 -18.12
CA THR A 59 15.34 10.79 -18.74
C THR A 59 14.14 10.04 -18.18
N ASP A 60 13.61 9.07 -18.94
CA ASP A 60 12.52 8.20 -18.51
C ASP A 60 12.87 7.47 -17.19
N GLY A 61 14.14 7.03 -17.06
CA GLY A 61 14.62 6.42 -15.81
C GLY A 61 14.62 7.39 -14.62
N ALA A 62 14.90 8.68 -14.84
CA ALA A 62 14.82 9.69 -13.79
C ALA A 62 13.36 9.96 -13.40
N LEU A 63 12.42 10.02 -14.35
CA LEU A 63 10.99 10.18 -14.05
C LEU A 63 10.46 9.03 -13.21
N LYS A 64 10.77 7.78 -13.58
CA LYS A 64 10.41 6.59 -12.81
C LYS A 64 11.01 6.66 -11.39
N ALA A 65 12.30 7.02 -11.27
CA ALA A 65 12.94 7.17 -9.96
C ALA A 65 12.31 8.29 -9.10
N ILE A 66 11.82 9.38 -9.72
CA ILE A 66 11.07 10.43 -8.99
C ILE A 66 9.75 9.87 -8.47
N ILE A 67 8.99 9.17 -9.30
CA ILE A 67 7.70 8.58 -8.94
C ILE A 67 7.88 7.61 -7.77
N GLU A 68 8.86 6.72 -7.86
CA GLU A 68 9.08 5.65 -6.90
C GLU A 68 9.73 6.10 -5.59
N GLY A 69 10.71 6.99 -5.66
CA GLY A 69 11.58 7.29 -4.52
C GLY A 69 11.39 8.68 -3.89
N TYR A 70 10.67 9.59 -4.55
CA TYR A 70 10.53 10.97 -4.07
C TYR A 70 9.09 11.45 -3.94
N THR A 71 8.09 10.63 -4.34
CA THR A 71 6.67 10.95 -4.21
C THR A 71 5.90 9.79 -3.58
N ARG A 72 4.88 10.15 -2.76
CA ARG A 72 3.93 9.18 -2.18
C ARG A 72 2.55 9.86 -2.17
N GLU A 73 1.82 9.71 -3.27
CA GLU A 73 0.54 10.39 -3.50
C GLU A 73 -0.36 9.58 -4.45
N ALA A 74 -1.68 9.75 -4.33
CA ALA A 74 -2.65 9.17 -5.27
C ALA A 74 -2.62 9.85 -6.64
N GLY A 75 -2.42 11.17 -6.68
CA GLY A 75 -2.35 11.99 -7.89
C GLY A 75 -0.94 12.27 -8.40
N VAL A 76 -0.73 13.46 -8.96
CA VAL A 76 0.54 13.91 -9.57
C VAL A 76 1.01 15.29 -9.09
N ARG A 77 0.45 15.84 -8.02
CA ARG A 77 0.80 17.18 -7.53
C ARG A 77 2.20 17.24 -6.93
N GLU A 78 2.58 16.23 -6.18
CA GLU A 78 3.94 16.14 -5.62
C GLU A 78 4.96 15.87 -6.73
N LEU A 79 4.61 15.02 -7.69
CA LEU A 79 5.42 14.75 -8.88
C LEU A 79 5.68 16.05 -9.67
N GLU A 80 4.65 16.86 -9.92
CA GLU A 80 4.82 18.17 -10.56
C GLU A 80 5.76 19.09 -9.75
N ARG A 81 5.62 19.11 -8.43
CA ARG A 81 6.51 19.90 -7.55
C ARG A 81 7.96 19.42 -7.62
N LYS A 82 8.19 18.09 -7.66
CA LYS A 82 9.53 17.50 -7.75
C LYS A 82 10.19 17.77 -9.09
N ILE A 83 9.45 17.61 -10.18
CA ILE A 83 9.92 17.99 -11.53
C ILE A 83 10.29 19.48 -11.56
N GLY A 84 9.43 20.35 -11.02
CA GLY A 84 9.73 21.79 -10.91
C GLY A 84 10.94 22.10 -10.03
N GLU A 85 11.20 21.31 -8.98
CA GLU A 85 12.40 21.46 -8.16
C GLU A 85 13.67 21.12 -8.94
N VAL A 86 13.65 20.04 -9.73
CA VAL A 86 14.75 19.67 -10.64
C VAL A 86 14.99 20.79 -11.63
N CYS A 87 13.95 21.31 -12.28
CA CYS A 87 14.04 22.39 -13.24
C CYS A 87 14.66 23.66 -12.64
N ARG A 88 14.23 24.09 -11.45
CA ARG A 88 14.79 25.28 -10.78
C ARG A 88 16.27 25.10 -10.43
N LYS A 89 16.67 23.93 -9.97
CA LYS A 89 18.08 23.66 -9.65
C LYS A 89 18.95 23.58 -10.90
N ALA A 90 18.42 23.00 -11.99
CA ALA A 90 19.09 23.00 -13.29
C ALA A 90 19.23 24.42 -13.86
N ALA A 91 18.17 25.24 -13.81
CA ALA A 91 18.23 26.64 -14.21
C ALA A 91 19.29 27.42 -13.42
N LYS A 92 19.35 27.23 -12.09
CA LYS A 92 20.38 27.84 -11.24
C LYS A 92 21.80 27.40 -11.63
N GLU A 93 21.98 26.14 -12.03
CA GLU A 93 23.27 25.62 -12.50
C GLU A 93 23.69 26.28 -13.83
N LEU A 94 22.76 26.42 -14.77
CA LEU A 94 23.00 27.13 -16.04
C LEU A 94 23.34 28.62 -15.84
N LEU A 95 22.71 29.28 -14.86
CA LEU A 95 22.95 30.71 -14.57
C LEU A 95 24.33 31.00 -13.93
N LYS A 96 24.97 29.99 -13.35
CA LYS A 96 26.34 30.15 -12.83
C LYS A 96 27.40 30.15 -13.93
N GLU A 97 27.09 29.77 -15.13
CA GLU A 97 27.98 29.79 -16.27
C GLU A 97 28.07 31.18 -16.91
N LYS A 98 29.24 31.49 -17.50
CA LYS A 98 29.47 32.76 -18.22
C LYS A 98 28.48 32.91 -19.39
N PRO A 99 28.01 34.14 -19.69
CA PRO A 99 26.93 34.35 -20.68
C PRO A 99 27.16 33.69 -22.05
N GLY A 100 28.38 33.60 -22.55
CA GLY A 100 28.72 33.00 -23.86
C GLY A 100 28.64 31.46 -23.90
N LYS A 101 28.74 30.79 -22.75
CA LYS A 101 28.73 29.32 -22.65
C LYS A 101 27.36 28.72 -22.30
N ARG A 102 26.35 29.54 -21.96
CA ARG A 102 25.02 29.07 -21.54
C ARG A 102 24.24 28.33 -22.64
N LYS A 103 24.38 28.75 -23.91
CA LYS A 103 23.66 28.16 -25.05
C LYS A 103 24.18 26.80 -25.48
N GLU A 104 25.41 26.44 -25.11
CA GLU A 104 26.07 25.19 -25.54
C GLU A 104 25.93 24.06 -24.50
N ARG A 105 25.42 24.37 -23.30
CA ARG A 105 25.34 23.37 -22.22
C ARG A 105 23.97 22.76 -22.11
N HIS A 106 23.95 21.43 -22.33
CA HIS A 106 22.80 20.58 -22.07
C HIS A 106 22.97 19.85 -20.75
N ILE A 107 22.00 20.02 -19.83
CA ILE A 107 21.94 19.25 -18.59
C ILE A 107 21.07 18.02 -18.80
N ARG A 108 21.66 16.84 -18.56
CA ARG A 108 20.95 15.59 -18.58
C ARG A 108 20.75 15.05 -17.17
N VAL A 109 19.50 14.95 -16.72
CA VAL A 109 19.13 14.39 -15.40
C VAL A 109 18.77 12.91 -15.61
N THR A 110 19.49 12.06 -14.88
CA THR A 110 19.34 10.60 -14.89
C THR A 110 19.02 10.11 -13.49
N ALA A 111 18.61 8.85 -13.34
CA ALA A 111 18.37 8.25 -12.03
C ALA A 111 19.61 8.33 -11.12
N GLN A 112 20.83 8.20 -11.68
CA GLN A 112 22.08 8.21 -10.93
C GLN A 112 22.46 9.58 -10.38
N ASN A 113 22.13 10.68 -11.08
CA ASN A 113 22.46 12.03 -10.62
C ASN A 113 21.28 12.78 -9.98
N LEU A 114 20.15 12.10 -9.81
CA LEU A 114 18.91 12.70 -9.29
C LEU A 114 19.07 13.24 -7.85
N GLU A 115 19.89 12.58 -7.03
CA GLU A 115 20.17 13.01 -5.66
C GLU A 115 20.80 14.42 -5.59
N LYS A 116 21.55 14.84 -6.61
CA LYS A 116 22.06 16.19 -6.72
C LYS A 116 20.95 17.25 -6.71
N TYR A 117 19.80 16.88 -7.28
CA TYR A 117 18.64 17.79 -7.44
C TYR A 117 17.59 17.63 -6.34
N LEU A 118 17.34 16.43 -5.86
CA LEU A 118 16.24 16.15 -4.93
C LEU A 118 16.70 15.72 -3.52
N GLY A 119 18.01 15.52 -3.34
CA GLY A 119 18.57 14.94 -2.11
C GLY A 119 18.42 13.42 -2.09
N LYS A 120 18.67 12.83 -0.92
CA LYS A 120 18.54 11.36 -0.76
C LYS A 120 17.13 10.88 -1.04
N VAL A 121 17.02 9.66 -1.55
CA VAL A 121 15.74 8.97 -1.74
C VAL A 121 14.96 8.97 -0.43
N LYS A 122 13.68 9.34 -0.49
CA LYS A 122 12.82 9.49 0.69
C LYS A 122 12.03 8.24 1.00
N TYR A 123 11.62 7.53 -0.04
CA TYR A 123 10.75 6.36 0.06
C TYR A 123 11.48 5.16 -0.50
N THR A 124 11.66 4.15 0.32
CA THR A 124 12.10 2.82 -0.12
C THR A 124 10.87 2.01 -0.48
N ARG A 125 10.99 1.11 -1.45
CA ARG A 125 9.91 0.17 -1.74
C ARG A 125 9.71 -0.77 -0.57
N ASP A 126 8.46 -0.94 -0.16
CA ASP A 126 8.10 -2.10 0.63
C ASP A 126 8.37 -3.34 -0.22
N THR A 127 9.05 -4.30 0.34
CA THR A 127 9.31 -5.59 -0.30
C THR A 127 8.46 -6.67 0.37
N ALA A 128 8.15 -7.73 -0.37
CA ALA A 128 7.66 -8.97 0.23
C ALA A 128 8.63 -9.44 1.32
N ASN A 129 8.17 -10.32 2.21
CA ASN A 129 9.07 -10.92 3.19
C ASN A 129 10.17 -11.71 2.47
N ASP A 130 11.38 -11.71 3.03
CA ASP A 130 12.53 -12.37 2.40
C ASP A 130 12.42 -13.90 2.48
N ALA A 131 11.69 -14.45 3.45
CA ALA A 131 11.50 -15.87 3.67
C ALA A 131 10.13 -16.17 4.31
N ASP A 132 9.75 -17.45 4.25
CA ASP A 132 8.58 -17.96 4.99
C ASP A 132 8.87 -17.97 6.48
N GLU A 133 8.04 -17.28 7.27
CA GLU A 133 8.27 -17.06 8.69
C GLU A 133 7.03 -17.39 9.52
N VAL A 134 7.26 -17.76 10.78
CA VAL A 134 6.19 -18.01 11.75
C VAL A 134 5.73 -16.70 12.36
N GLY A 135 4.41 -16.49 12.40
CA GLY A 135 3.81 -15.32 13.04
C GLY A 135 3.93 -14.02 12.27
N ILE A 136 4.50 -14.02 11.05
CA ILE A 136 4.66 -12.84 10.21
C ILE A 136 3.81 -12.98 8.96
N VAL A 137 2.87 -12.04 8.75
CA VAL A 137 1.94 -12.06 7.61
C VAL A 137 1.87 -10.69 6.96
N ARG A 138 1.79 -10.66 5.64
CA ARG A 138 1.62 -9.44 4.87
C ARG A 138 0.15 -9.16 4.61
N GLY A 139 -0.36 -8.08 5.18
CA GLY A 139 -1.68 -7.52 4.89
C GLY A 139 -1.63 -6.42 3.83
N LEU A 140 -2.80 -6.01 3.37
CA LEU A 140 -2.97 -4.92 2.42
C LEU A 140 -3.89 -3.85 2.99
N ALA A 141 -3.42 -2.61 2.98
CA ALA A 141 -4.16 -1.45 3.43
C ALA A 141 -4.39 -0.45 2.28
N TRP A 142 -5.40 0.38 2.46
CA TRP A 142 -5.66 1.55 1.62
C TRP A 142 -5.61 2.80 2.49
N THR A 143 -4.95 3.83 1.97
CA THR A 143 -4.80 5.14 2.60
C THR A 143 -5.14 6.25 1.61
N SER A 144 -5.26 7.48 2.10
CA SER A 144 -5.50 8.66 1.24
C SER A 144 -4.39 8.92 0.20
N VAL A 145 -3.23 8.27 0.35
CA VAL A 145 -2.10 8.41 -0.57
C VAL A 145 -1.93 7.20 -1.49
N GLY A 146 -2.76 6.16 -1.33
CA GLY A 146 -2.77 4.94 -2.15
C GLY A 146 -2.77 3.67 -1.31
N GLY A 147 -2.46 2.55 -1.96
CA GLY A 147 -2.34 1.26 -1.28
C GLY A 147 -0.96 1.08 -0.64
N GLU A 148 -0.93 0.33 0.44
CA GLU A 148 0.28 -0.04 1.19
C GLU A 148 0.23 -1.49 1.61
N THR A 149 1.40 -2.11 1.79
CA THR A 149 1.49 -3.40 2.48
C THR A 149 1.70 -3.18 3.97
N LEU A 150 1.08 -4.02 4.78
CA LEU A 150 1.25 -4.00 6.23
C LEU A 150 1.91 -5.30 6.67
N GLN A 151 3.05 -5.22 7.31
CA GLN A 151 3.60 -6.36 8.02
C GLN A 151 2.88 -6.50 9.36
N ILE A 152 2.31 -7.66 9.62
CA ILE A 152 1.69 -7.98 10.90
C ILE A 152 2.52 -9.07 11.55
N GLU A 153 3.02 -8.78 12.74
CA GLU A 153 3.85 -9.66 13.53
C GLU A 153 3.09 -10.14 14.77
N VAL A 154 3.11 -11.43 15.03
CA VAL A 154 2.53 -12.02 16.23
C VAL A 154 3.56 -12.83 16.95
N ASN A 155 3.75 -12.52 18.22
CA ASN A 155 4.56 -13.30 19.13
C ASN A 155 3.68 -13.91 20.23
N VAL A 156 3.98 -15.16 20.58
CA VAL A 156 3.35 -15.90 21.67
C VAL A 156 4.41 -16.16 22.75
N MET A 157 4.12 -15.78 23.97
CA MET A 157 5.06 -15.90 25.09
C MET A 157 4.35 -16.40 26.35
N PRO A 158 5.05 -17.03 27.29
CA PRO A 158 4.47 -17.40 28.59
C PRO A 158 3.81 -16.21 29.27
N GLY A 159 2.58 -16.41 29.77
CA GLY A 159 1.78 -15.33 30.36
C GLY A 159 0.46 -15.83 30.94
N ASN A 160 -0.53 -14.94 31.01
CA ASN A 160 -1.81 -15.19 31.64
C ASN A 160 -3.02 -15.09 30.66
N GLY A 161 -2.77 -15.11 29.37
CA GLY A 161 -3.80 -15.03 28.32
C GLY A 161 -4.12 -13.61 27.87
N GLU A 162 -3.22 -12.67 28.10
CA GLU A 162 -3.38 -11.26 27.69
C GLU A 162 -3.14 -11.10 26.20
N LEU A 163 -3.96 -10.24 25.54
CA LEU A 163 -3.75 -9.78 24.17
C LEU A 163 -3.18 -8.37 24.19
N LYS A 164 -1.91 -8.23 23.79
CA LYS A 164 -1.22 -6.95 23.66
C LYS A 164 -1.25 -6.50 22.22
N LEU A 165 -1.63 -5.23 21.98
CA LEU A 165 -1.76 -4.64 20.65
C LEU A 165 -0.90 -3.38 20.58
N THR A 166 0.03 -3.33 19.61
CA THR A 166 0.91 -2.17 19.39
C THR A 166 1.04 -1.84 17.90
N GLY A 167 1.45 -0.61 17.56
CA GLY A 167 1.55 -0.13 16.17
C GLY A 167 0.46 0.88 15.81
N GLN A 168 -0.08 1.62 16.77
CA GLN A 168 -1.13 2.64 16.62
C GLN A 168 -2.38 2.13 15.87
N MET A 169 -2.87 0.97 16.29
CA MET A 169 -4.13 0.43 15.80
C MET A 169 -5.30 1.25 16.34
N GLY A 170 -6.21 1.66 15.45
CA GLY A 170 -7.49 2.25 15.81
C GLY A 170 -8.44 1.22 16.41
N ASP A 171 -9.61 1.67 16.88
CA ASP A 171 -10.50 0.82 17.65
C ASP A 171 -11.14 -0.29 16.81
N VAL A 172 -11.48 -0.02 15.55
CA VAL A 172 -12.02 -1.05 14.63
C VAL A 172 -10.99 -2.16 14.37
N MET A 173 -9.73 -1.80 14.22
CA MET A 173 -8.65 -2.77 14.01
C MET A 173 -8.39 -3.60 15.28
N LYS A 174 -8.47 -3.01 16.47
CA LYS A 174 -8.37 -3.74 17.75
C LYS A 174 -9.52 -4.74 17.92
N GLU A 175 -10.76 -4.34 17.63
CA GLU A 175 -11.92 -5.25 17.64
C GLU A 175 -11.74 -6.40 16.64
N SER A 176 -11.20 -6.12 15.45
CA SER A 176 -10.89 -7.12 14.46
C SER A 176 -9.83 -8.13 14.95
N ALA A 177 -8.81 -7.66 15.69
CA ALA A 177 -7.82 -8.53 16.34
C ALA A 177 -8.45 -9.44 17.40
N MET A 178 -9.33 -8.91 18.24
CA MET A 178 -10.07 -9.68 19.25
C MET A 178 -10.99 -10.72 18.60
N THR A 179 -11.67 -10.36 17.51
CA THR A 179 -12.50 -11.28 16.73
C THR A 179 -11.66 -12.41 16.13
N GLY A 180 -10.49 -12.11 15.57
CA GLY A 180 -9.53 -13.07 15.04
C GLY A 180 -9.06 -14.05 16.12
N LEU A 181 -8.66 -13.55 17.30
CA LEU A 181 -8.26 -14.42 18.42
C LEU A 181 -9.41 -15.33 18.88
N SER A 182 -10.62 -14.79 18.95
CA SER A 182 -11.82 -15.57 19.33
C SER A 182 -12.10 -16.69 18.35
N TYR A 183 -11.96 -16.41 17.05
CA TYR A 183 -12.07 -17.44 16.01
C TYR A 183 -10.99 -18.52 16.16
N VAL A 184 -9.71 -18.15 16.27
CA VAL A 184 -8.59 -19.11 16.43
C VAL A 184 -8.80 -19.99 17.66
N ARG A 185 -9.29 -19.42 18.75
CA ARG A 185 -9.65 -20.18 19.96
C ARG A 185 -10.80 -21.17 19.71
N SER A 186 -11.80 -20.78 18.93
CA SER A 186 -12.97 -21.63 18.67
C SER A 186 -12.64 -22.88 17.86
N VAL A 187 -11.64 -22.79 16.97
CA VAL A 187 -11.21 -23.92 16.13
C VAL A 187 -10.03 -24.73 16.72
N SER A 188 -9.58 -24.38 17.90
CA SER A 188 -8.39 -24.98 18.55
C SER A 188 -8.41 -26.48 18.63
N ARG A 189 -9.58 -27.09 18.88
CA ARG A 189 -9.73 -28.56 18.98
C ARG A 189 -9.41 -29.26 17.66
N GLU A 190 -9.80 -28.67 16.54
CA GLU A 190 -9.58 -29.20 15.19
C GLU A 190 -8.08 -29.27 14.88
N TYR A 191 -7.32 -28.29 15.40
CA TYR A 191 -5.85 -28.18 15.21
C TYR A 191 -5.04 -28.72 16.38
N LYS A 192 -5.67 -29.45 17.31
CA LYS A 192 -5.02 -30.08 18.48
C LYS A 192 -4.31 -29.11 19.41
N ILE A 193 -4.76 -27.86 19.48
CA ILE A 193 -4.23 -26.86 20.40
C ILE A 193 -4.91 -27.05 21.77
N PRO A 194 -4.13 -27.26 22.86
CA PRO A 194 -4.69 -27.46 24.20
C PRO A 194 -5.49 -26.26 24.67
N ALA A 195 -6.63 -26.47 25.30
CA ALA A 195 -7.48 -25.39 25.81
C ALA A 195 -6.76 -24.49 26.84
N GLU A 196 -5.81 -25.04 27.59
CA GLU A 196 -5.00 -24.31 28.55
C GLU A 196 -3.92 -23.41 27.90
N PHE A 197 -3.62 -23.61 26.61
CA PHE A 197 -2.63 -22.83 25.89
C PHE A 197 -2.90 -21.33 26.02
N TYR A 198 -4.15 -20.92 25.85
CA TYR A 198 -4.59 -19.53 25.94
C TYR A 198 -4.58 -18.94 27.35
N LYS A 199 -4.51 -19.77 28.39
CA LYS A 199 -4.41 -19.32 29.79
C LYS A 199 -2.95 -19.18 30.24
N LYS A 200 -2.03 -19.83 29.56
CA LYS A 200 -0.60 -19.90 29.92
C LYS A 200 0.29 -19.07 29.01
N ASN A 201 -0.28 -18.44 27.99
CA ASN A 201 0.48 -17.65 27.01
C ASN A 201 -0.21 -16.31 26.72
N ASP A 202 0.56 -15.25 26.70
CA ASP A 202 0.17 -13.95 26.18
C ASP A 202 0.39 -13.88 24.69
N PHE A 203 -0.39 -13.04 24.03
CA PHE A 203 -0.31 -12.79 22.59
C PHE A 203 0.05 -11.33 22.38
N HIS A 204 1.06 -11.06 21.58
CA HIS A 204 1.42 -9.71 21.22
C HIS A 204 1.33 -9.56 19.70
N ILE A 205 0.41 -8.73 19.24
CA ILE A 205 0.30 -8.33 17.84
C ILE A 205 0.95 -6.97 17.69
N HIS A 206 1.91 -6.87 16.79
CA HIS A 206 2.60 -5.64 16.45
C HIS A 206 2.47 -5.36 14.96
N ILE A 207 2.15 -4.11 14.62
CA ILE A 207 2.21 -3.61 13.24
C ILE A 207 3.31 -2.54 13.22
N PRO A 208 4.47 -2.80 12.60
CA PRO A 208 5.56 -1.82 12.47
C PRO A 208 5.10 -0.50 11.83
N GLU A 209 5.98 0.50 11.84
CA GLU A 209 5.68 1.88 11.39
C GLU A 209 4.64 2.60 12.26
N GLY A 210 4.85 2.58 13.57
CA GLY A 210 3.96 3.18 14.57
C GLY A 210 3.77 4.70 14.47
N ALA A 211 4.43 5.38 13.54
CA ALA A 211 4.20 6.81 13.29
C ALA A 211 2.92 7.09 12.50
N VAL A 212 2.35 6.08 11.82
CA VAL A 212 1.16 6.21 10.98
C VAL A 212 0.00 5.46 11.65
N PRO A 213 -1.08 6.15 12.08
CA PRO A 213 -2.27 5.50 12.58
C PRO A 213 -2.90 4.58 11.53
N LYS A 214 -3.31 3.39 11.96
CA LYS A 214 -3.91 2.36 11.11
C LYS A 214 -5.24 1.96 11.71
N ASP A 215 -6.29 1.93 10.90
CA ASP A 215 -7.61 1.49 11.33
C ASP A 215 -8.37 0.78 10.22
N GLY A 216 -9.39 -0.01 10.61
CA GLY A 216 -10.27 -0.71 9.71
C GLY A 216 -10.30 -2.23 9.90
N PRO A 217 -11.39 -2.89 9.46
CA PRO A 217 -11.61 -4.32 9.70
C PRO A 217 -10.88 -5.23 8.71
N SER A 218 -10.35 -4.68 7.60
CA SER A 218 -9.84 -5.45 6.46
C SER A 218 -8.53 -6.23 6.71
N ALA A 219 -7.90 -6.03 7.88
CA ALA A 219 -6.74 -6.80 8.34
C ALA A 219 -7.13 -8.04 9.17
N GLY A 220 -8.41 -8.33 9.33
CA GLY A 220 -8.92 -9.39 10.21
C GLY A 220 -8.39 -10.76 9.88
N ILE A 221 -8.46 -11.18 8.61
CA ILE A 221 -7.92 -12.47 8.18
C ILE A 221 -6.39 -12.52 8.32
N THR A 222 -5.71 -11.40 8.13
CA THR A 222 -4.25 -11.31 8.26
C THR A 222 -3.81 -11.51 9.69
N MET A 223 -4.46 -10.83 10.65
CA MET A 223 -4.18 -10.98 12.08
C MET A 223 -4.51 -12.39 12.58
N ALA A 224 -5.65 -12.95 12.14
CA ALA A 224 -6.03 -14.33 12.49
C ALA A 224 -5.03 -15.35 11.96
N THR A 225 -4.54 -15.19 10.72
CA THR A 225 -3.50 -16.05 10.13
C THR A 225 -2.19 -15.94 10.88
N ALA A 226 -1.76 -14.73 11.24
CA ALA A 226 -0.54 -14.50 11.99
C ALA A 226 -0.60 -15.15 13.41
N MET A 227 -1.73 -14.99 14.10
CA MET A 227 -1.96 -15.65 15.39
C MET A 227 -1.97 -17.17 15.25
N PHE A 228 -2.67 -17.71 14.26
CA PHE A 228 -2.71 -19.15 14.02
C PHE A 228 -1.33 -19.71 13.71
N SER A 229 -0.56 -19.03 12.85
CA SER A 229 0.82 -19.37 12.54
C SER A 229 1.70 -19.40 13.81
N ALA A 230 1.66 -18.33 14.61
CA ALA A 230 2.44 -18.22 15.85
C ALA A 230 2.08 -19.32 16.89
N ILE A 231 0.81 -19.69 16.97
CA ILE A 231 0.33 -20.75 17.90
C ILE A 231 0.75 -22.14 17.44
N THR A 232 0.67 -22.41 16.13
CA THR A 232 0.92 -23.74 15.57
C THR A 232 2.37 -23.98 15.15
N GLY A 233 3.19 -22.93 15.09
CA GLY A 233 4.56 -22.98 14.58
C GLY A 233 4.65 -23.17 13.07
N ARG A 234 3.52 -23.11 12.33
CA ARG A 234 3.51 -23.22 10.87
C ARG A 234 3.92 -21.90 10.23
N LYS A 235 4.82 -21.98 9.26
CA LYS A 235 5.30 -20.80 8.55
C LYS A 235 4.23 -20.25 7.60
N VAL A 236 4.24 -18.94 7.40
CA VAL A 236 3.43 -18.24 6.40
C VAL A 236 4.29 -17.98 5.17
N ARG A 237 3.76 -18.20 4.00
CA ARG A 237 4.43 -17.96 2.72
C ARG A 237 4.78 -16.48 2.57
N ALA A 238 6.03 -16.20 2.18
CA ALA A 238 6.56 -14.85 1.99
C ALA A 238 5.97 -14.13 0.78
N ASP A 239 5.55 -14.88 -0.25
CA ASP A 239 5.04 -14.37 -1.51
C ASP A 239 3.51 -14.13 -1.52
N VAL A 240 2.84 -14.32 -0.37
CA VAL A 240 1.40 -14.15 -0.21
C VAL A 240 1.09 -12.89 0.59
N ALA A 241 0.11 -12.13 0.12
CA ALA A 241 -0.54 -11.09 0.92
C ALA A 241 -2.05 -11.31 0.95
N MET A 242 -2.72 -10.72 1.92
CA MET A 242 -4.14 -10.93 2.10
C MET A 242 -4.88 -9.70 2.61
N THR A 243 -6.18 -9.65 2.33
CA THR A 243 -7.08 -8.64 2.89
C THR A 243 -8.48 -9.22 3.01
N GLY A 244 -9.16 -8.95 4.12
CA GLY A 244 -10.51 -9.42 4.38
C GLY A 244 -10.91 -9.16 5.83
N GLU A 245 -12.18 -8.86 6.04
CA GLU A 245 -12.75 -8.81 7.37
C GLU A 245 -13.12 -10.23 7.84
N ILE A 246 -12.90 -10.53 9.11
CA ILE A 246 -13.18 -11.83 9.71
C ILE A 246 -14.41 -11.76 10.63
N THR A 247 -15.23 -12.80 10.61
CA THR A 247 -16.30 -12.99 11.60
C THR A 247 -15.91 -14.01 12.67
N LEU A 248 -16.62 -14.05 13.80
CA LEU A 248 -16.44 -15.06 14.85
C LEU A 248 -16.61 -16.52 14.36
N ARG A 249 -17.24 -16.71 13.20
CA ARG A 249 -17.45 -18.02 12.56
C ARG A 249 -16.43 -18.30 11.45
N GLY A 250 -15.42 -17.47 11.30
CA GLY A 250 -14.37 -17.62 10.30
C GLY A 250 -14.82 -17.29 8.86
N ARG A 251 -15.96 -16.64 8.65
CA ARG A 251 -16.34 -16.15 7.32
C ARG A 251 -15.50 -14.94 6.95
N VAL A 252 -15.14 -14.84 5.68
CA VAL A 252 -14.40 -13.72 5.12
C VAL A 252 -15.40 -12.77 4.45
N LEU A 253 -15.45 -11.52 4.95
CA LEU A 253 -16.35 -10.49 4.44
C LEU A 253 -15.65 -9.56 3.46
N PRO A 254 -16.41 -8.94 2.53
CA PRO A 254 -15.87 -8.05 1.51
C PRO A 254 -15.28 -6.78 2.10
N ILE A 255 -14.33 -6.18 1.37
CA ILE A 255 -13.59 -4.98 1.76
C ILE A 255 -13.57 -3.95 0.63
N GLY A 256 -13.21 -2.71 0.97
CA GLY A 256 -13.01 -1.63 0.00
C GLY A 256 -11.54 -1.40 -0.37
N GLY A 257 -11.31 -0.52 -1.38
CA GLY A 257 -9.97 -0.10 -1.81
C GLY A 257 -9.15 -1.21 -2.45
N LEU A 258 -9.80 -2.15 -3.15
CA LEU A 258 -9.14 -3.35 -3.66
C LEU A 258 -8.15 -3.06 -4.78
N LYS A 259 -8.44 -2.08 -5.64
CA LYS A 259 -7.53 -1.64 -6.72
C LYS A 259 -6.19 -1.18 -6.15
N GLU A 260 -6.22 -0.31 -5.16
CA GLU A 260 -5.03 0.24 -4.51
C GLU A 260 -4.24 -0.86 -3.76
N LYS A 261 -4.95 -1.78 -3.12
CA LYS A 261 -4.36 -2.91 -2.41
C LYS A 261 -3.62 -3.86 -3.35
N ILE A 262 -4.21 -4.20 -4.49
CA ILE A 262 -3.56 -5.06 -5.50
C ILE A 262 -2.35 -4.35 -6.12
N LEU A 263 -2.46 -3.04 -6.39
CA LEU A 263 -1.32 -2.23 -6.84
C LEU A 263 -0.16 -2.27 -5.85
N ALA A 264 -0.45 -2.11 -4.54
CA ALA A 264 0.57 -2.18 -3.51
C ALA A 264 1.23 -3.56 -3.44
N ALA A 265 0.44 -4.63 -3.54
CA ALA A 265 0.94 -6.00 -3.58
C ALA A 265 1.90 -6.21 -4.76
N GLY A 266 1.54 -5.76 -5.97
CA GLY A 266 2.40 -5.85 -7.15
C GLY A 266 3.71 -5.08 -6.99
N LYS A 267 3.67 -3.87 -6.43
CA LYS A 267 4.86 -3.06 -6.13
C LYS A 267 5.78 -3.72 -5.11
N ALA A 268 5.22 -4.43 -4.14
CA ALA A 268 5.97 -5.16 -3.12
C ALA A 268 6.54 -6.49 -3.62
N GLY A 269 6.23 -6.91 -4.85
CA GLY A 269 6.69 -8.19 -5.41
C GLY A 269 5.91 -9.40 -4.89
N ILE A 270 4.73 -9.20 -4.34
CA ILE A 270 3.80 -10.26 -3.94
C ILE A 270 3.31 -11.00 -5.19
N ARG A 271 3.30 -12.33 -5.14
CA ARG A 271 2.88 -13.19 -6.25
C ARG A 271 1.45 -13.66 -6.14
N GLU A 272 0.92 -13.73 -4.93
CA GLU A 272 -0.43 -14.21 -4.68
C GLU A 272 -1.16 -13.31 -3.67
N VAL A 273 -2.39 -12.94 -3.99
CA VAL A 273 -3.23 -12.09 -3.11
C VAL A 273 -4.52 -12.83 -2.80
N LEU A 274 -4.76 -13.06 -1.50
CA LEU A 274 -6.02 -13.63 -1.02
C LEU A 274 -7.03 -12.51 -0.81
N VAL A 275 -8.17 -12.62 -1.49
CA VAL A 275 -9.25 -11.62 -1.46
C VAL A 275 -10.58 -12.29 -1.14
N PRO A 276 -11.53 -11.59 -0.50
CA PRO A 276 -12.85 -12.17 -0.25
C PRO A 276 -13.57 -12.57 -1.55
N GLN A 277 -14.20 -13.73 -1.56
CA GLN A 277 -14.99 -14.23 -2.70
C GLN A 277 -16.04 -13.21 -3.18
N LYS A 278 -16.62 -12.45 -2.26
CA LYS A 278 -17.63 -11.43 -2.55
C LYS A 278 -17.09 -10.20 -3.28
N ASN A 279 -15.78 -9.98 -3.26
CA ASN A 279 -15.12 -8.92 -4.04
C ASN A 279 -14.77 -9.36 -5.49
N LYS A 280 -15.23 -10.51 -5.96
CA LYS A 280 -14.90 -10.99 -7.30
C LYS A 280 -15.27 -9.97 -8.39
N LYS A 281 -16.44 -9.34 -8.28
CA LYS A 281 -16.88 -8.31 -9.23
C LYS A 281 -15.94 -7.11 -9.25
N ASP A 282 -15.51 -6.65 -8.07
CA ASP A 282 -14.58 -5.52 -7.96
C ASP A 282 -13.23 -5.84 -8.62
N VAL A 283 -12.74 -7.10 -8.47
CA VAL A 283 -11.53 -7.57 -9.15
C VAL A 283 -11.69 -7.63 -10.67
N GLU A 284 -12.86 -8.01 -11.17
CA GLU A 284 -13.14 -8.06 -12.62
C GLU A 284 -13.04 -6.67 -13.26
N GLU A 285 -13.43 -5.62 -12.55
CA GLU A 285 -13.35 -4.21 -13.00
C GLU A 285 -11.91 -3.66 -13.00
N ILE A 286 -10.98 -4.28 -12.27
CA ILE A 286 -9.57 -3.86 -12.24
C ILE A 286 -8.89 -4.25 -13.56
N SER A 287 -8.15 -3.30 -14.16
CA SER A 287 -7.45 -3.54 -15.42
C SER A 287 -6.46 -4.70 -15.34
N GLY A 288 -6.25 -5.38 -16.46
CA GLY A 288 -5.31 -6.50 -16.56
C GLY A 288 -3.86 -6.09 -16.25
N GLU A 289 -3.48 -4.85 -16.55
CA GLU A 289 -2.16 -4.30 -16.24
C GLU A 289 -1.87 -4.33 -14.73
N ILE A 290 -2.83 -3.94 -13.90
CA ILE A 290 -2.70 -3.92 -12.44
C ILE A 290 -2.58 -5.33 -11.86
N LYS A 291 -3.28 -6.29 -12.46
CA LYS A 291 -3.28 -7.71 -12.04
C LYS A 291 -2.11 -8.50 -12.62
N SER A 292 -1.34 -7.90 -13.52
CA SER A 292 -0.24 -8.59 -14.21
C SER A 292 0.81 -9.11 -13.23
N GLY A 293 1.11 -10.40 -13.30
CA GLY A 293 2.08 -11.06 -12.42
C GLY A 293 1.59 -11.40 -11.03
N ILE A 294 0.31 -11.15 -10.71
CA ILE A 294 -0.31 -11.48 -9.42
C ILE A 294 -1.40 -12.52 -9.62
N LYS A 295 -1.31 -13.63 -8.92
CA LYS A 295 -2.40 -14.61 -8.81
C LYS A 295 -3.41 -14.11 -7.77
N ILE A 296 -4.66 -13.90 -8.17
CA ILE A 296 -5.75 -13.57 -7.24
C ILE A 296 -6.42 -14.87 -6.80
N CYS A 297 -6.42 -15.12 -5.51
CA CYS A 297 -7.09 -16.27 -4.90
C CYS A 297 -8.30 -15.79 -4.09
N TYR A 298 -9.48 -16.33 -4.42
CA TYR A 298 -10.72 -15.97 -3.74
C TYR A 298 -10.98 -16.90 -2.57
N VAL A 299 -11.28 -16.31 -1.40
CA VAL A 299 -11.51 -17.02 -0.15
C VAL A 299 -12.86 -16.64 0.47
N ASP A 300 -13.59 -17.61 0.99
CA ASP A 300 -14.90 -17.39 1.66
C ASP A 300 -14.81 -17.64 3.17
N LYS A 301 -13.83 -18.48 3.58
CA LYS A 301 -13.62 -18.87 4.96
C LYS A 301 -12.13 -18.82 5.34
N MET A 302 -11.87 -18.72 6.64
CA MET A 302 -10.50 -18.77 7.18
C MET A 302 -9.76 -20.08 6.89
N GLU A 303 -10.49 -21.20 6.77
CA GLU A 303 -9.90 -22.48 6.36
C GLU A 303 -9.23 -22.38 4.98
N ASP A 304 -9.88 -21.69 4.01
CA ASP A 304 -9.33 -21.44 2.69
C ASP A 304 -8.06 -20.56 2.80
N VAL A 305 -8.13 -19.50 3.63
CA VAL A 305 -6.99 -18.61 3.88
C VAL A 305 -5.81 -19.37 4.45
N LEU A 306 -6.03 -20.18 5.49
CA LEU A 306 -4.95 -20.95 6.15
C LEU A 306 -4.34 -21.99 5.21
N LYS A 307 -5.15 -22.60 4.34
CA LYS A 307 -4.69 -23.58 3.35
C LYS A 307 -3.76 -22.96 2.31
N GLU A 308 -4.09 -21.77 1.81
CA GLU A 308 -3.29 -21.09 0.77
C GLU A 308 -2.07 -20.35 1.37
N ALA A 309 -2.17 -19.85 2.60
CA ALA A 309 -1.14 -19.02 3.21
C ALA A 309 -0.06 -19.80 3.97
N LEU A 310 -0.37 -20.99 4.53
CA LEU A 310 0.53 -21.71 5.40
C LEU A 310 1.26 -22.85 4.68
N VAL A 311 2.55 -22.99 5.05
CA VAL A 311 3.41 -24.10 4.59
C VAL A 311 3.29 -25.30 5.50
#